data_b101106a4d129f1d9641ac7093cd6525
#
_entry.id   b101106a4d129f1d9641ac7093cd6525
#
_cell.length_a   1.000
_cell.length_b   1.000
_cell.length_c   1.000
_cell.angle_alpha   90.00
_cell.angle_beta   90.00
_cell.angle_gamma   90.00
#
_symmetry.space_group_name_H-M   'P 1'
#
loop_
_entity.id
_entity.type
_entity.pdbx_description
1 polymer ?
#
loop_
_entity_poly.entity_id
_entity_poly.type
_entity_poly.pdbx_seq_one_letter_code
_entity_poly.pdbx_strand_id
1 'polypeptide(L)'
;TAILTGTARQGEFNDYIRVSGQVQPMTTVQLSPTEGGNVKRIVVEEGSHVNEGDVIVVLGNENLDMQILNSEADLAEKENILRNTMISMEQQKLSVRQEKLSLQIEVRRARRAYEQNKALYEEKLIAKEEYLKASEDYELAKDKLELVTDRERQDSLYRSVQIAQMHESLENMRLNMNMIRRRKENLSVKA
;
A
#
# COMPACT_ATOMS: atom_id res chain seq x y z
N THR A 1 -46.54 75.07 62.48
CA THR A 1 -46.17 73.65 62.43
C THR A 1 -47.05 72.95 61.41
N ALA A 2 -46.49 72.55 60.29
CA ALA A 2 -47.21 71.80 59.29
C ALA A 2 -47.27 70.32 59.70
N ILE A 3 -48.46 69.78 59.83
CA ILE A 3 -48.68 68.36 60.08
C ILE A 3 -48.88 67.66 58.74
N LEU A 4 -48.00 66.77 58.46
CA LEU A 4 -48.09 65.89 57.28
C LEU A 4 -48.93 64.65 57.69
N THR A 5 -50.07 64.50 57.06
CA THR A 5 -50.88 63.29 57.17
C THR A 5 -50.79 62.43 55.94
N GLY A 6 -50.60 61.13 56.14
CA GLY A 6 -50.57 60.15 55.06
C GLY A 6 -51.58 59.00 55.35
N THR A 7 -52.12 58.44 54.32
CA THR A 7 -53.03 57.29 54.39
C THR A 7 -52.23 55.97 54.24
N ALA A 8 -52.34 55.09 55.25
CA ALA A 8 -51.73 53.76 55.15
C ALA A 8 -52.51 52.91 54.14
N ARG A 9 -51.82 52.33 53.20
CA ARG A 9 -52.39 51.40 52.24
C ARG A 9 -51.71 50.06 52.39
N GLN A 10 -52.46 48.96 52.31
CA GLN A 10 -51.97 47.64 52.29
C GLN A 10 -51.61 47.31 50.85
N GLY A 11 -50.37 46.89 50.62
CA GLY A 11 -49.83 46.53 49.26
C GLY A 11 -48.65 45.59 49.41
N GLU A 12 -48.25 45.00 48.33
CA GLU A 12 -47.01 44.16 48.27
C GLU A 12 -45.82 45.07 48.54
N PHE A 13 -45.00 44.65 49.51
CA PHE A 13 -43.73 45.30 49.81
C PHE A 13 -42.60 44.47 49.13
N ASN A 14 -41.97 44.96 48.11
CA ASN A 14 -40.85 44.33 47.44
C ASN A 14 -39.53 44.96 47.91
N ASP A 15 -38.76 44.21 48.67
CA ASP A 15 -37.42 44.58 49.06
C ASP A 15 -36.41 43.95 48.14
N TYR A 16 -35.61 44.76 47.46
CA TYR A 16 -34.63 44.34 46.47
C TYR A 16 -33.23 44.47 47.03
N ILE A 17 -32.54 43.35 47.13
CA ILE A 17 -31.13 43.30 47.45
C ILE A 17 -30.37 43.21 46.13
N ARG A 18 -29.56 44.20 45.81
CA ARG A 18 -28.64 44.14 44.63
C ARG A 18 -27.40 43.36 45.01
N VAL A 19 -27.24 42.18 44.40
CA VAL A 19 -26.04 41.34 44.55
C VAL A 19 -25.29 41.37 43.25
N SER A 20 -23.99 41.70 43.28
CA SER A 20 -23.09 41.59 42.13
C SER A 20 -22.66 40.13 41.99
N GLY A 21 -22.92 39.53 40.85
CA GLY A 21 -22.45 38.19 40.47
C GLY A 21 -21.55 38.23 39.25
N GLN A 22 -20.59 37.34 39.19
CA GLN A 22 -19.75 37.11 38.00
C GLN A 22 -20.17 35.79 37.35
N VAL A 23 -20.51 35.84 36.09
CA VAL A 23 -20.80 34.63 35.29
C VAL A 23 -19.52 33.91 35.01
N GLN A 24 -19.44 32.63 35.36
CA GLN A 24 -18.32 31.76 35.04
C GLN A 24 -18.84 30.56 34.25
N PRO A 25 -18.02 30.04 33.30
CA PRO A 25 -18.41 28.84 32.57
C PRO A 25 -18.55 27.65 33.53
N MET A 26 -19.55 26.83 33.30
CA MET A 26 -19.81 25.62 34.07
C MET A 26 -18.72 24.55 33.86
N THR A 27 -18.20 24.48 32.64
CA THR A 27 -17.11 23.59 32.24
C THR A 27 -16.17 24.31 31.26
N THR A 28 -14.88 24.19 31.51
CA THR A 28 -13.83 24.68 30.57
C THR A 28 -13.04 23.49 30.07
N VAL A 29 -12.98 23.30 28.76
CA VAL A 29 -12.20 22.28 28.11
C VAL A 29 -11.03 22.92 27.41
N GLN A 30 -9.82 22.48 27.73
CA GLN A 30 -8.62 22.95 27.05
C GLN A 30 -8.28 21.98 25.91
N LEU A 31 -8.43 22.44 24.66
CA LEU A 31 -8.10 21.66 23.49
C LEU A 31 -6.61 21.83 23.15
N SER A 32 -5.87 20.72 23.15
CA SER A 32 -4.48 20.68 22.72
C SER A 32 -4.39 19.88 21.44
N PRO A 33 -3.81 20.43 20.35
CA PRO A 33 -3.62 19.69 19.13
C PRO A 33 -2.63 18.54 19.34
N THR A 34 -2.91 17.38 18.75
CA THR A 34 -2.03 16.21 18.82
C THR A 34 -0.77 16.41 17.98
N GLU A 35 -0.86 17.18 16.90
CA GLU A 35 0.25 17.53 16.01
C GLU A 35 0.57 19.03 16.14
N GLY A 36 1.86 19.36 16.30
CA GLY A 36 2.33 20.73 16.32
C GLY A 36 2.29 21.38 14.94
N GLY A 37 2.01 22.68 14.92
CA GLY A 37 1.99 23.44 13.68
C GLY A 37 1.76 24.94 13.91
N ASN A 38 1.87 25.73 12.84
CA ASN A 38 1.54 27.14 12.86
C ASN A 38 0.07 27.35 12.55
N VAL A 39 -0.57 28.31 13.21
CA VAL A 39 -1.95 28.65 12.89
C VAL A 39 -2.05 29.19 11.47
N LYS A 40 -2.70 28.43 10.60
CA LYS A 40 -2.91 28.77 9.20
C LYS A 40 -4.20 29.58 9.02
N ARG A 41 -5.26 29.19 9.74
CA ARG A 41 -6.56 29.84 9.67
C ARG A 41 -7.37 29.58 10.94
N ILE A 42 -7.94 30.62 11.50
CA ILE A 42 -8.98 30.53 12.53
C ILE A 42 -10.32 30.47 11.80
N VAL A 43 -11.09 29.43 12.02
CA VAL A 43 -12.36 29.18 11.35
C VAL A 43 -13.52 29.75 12.12
N VAL A 44 -13.45 29.67 13.47
CA VAL A 44 -14.49 30.16 14.36
C VAL A 44 -13.92 31.24 15.25
N GLU A 45 -14.61 32.39 15.30
CA GLU A 45 -14.22 33.54 16.12
C GLU A 45 -14.68 33.34 17.58
N GLU A 46 -14.00 34.04 18.51
CA GLU A 46 -14.34 34.02 19.93
C GLU A 46 -15.78 34.46 20.15
N GLY A 47 -16.48 33.75 21.06
CA GLY A 47 -17.90 34.02 21.39
C GLY A 47 -18.89 33.32 20.45
N SER A 48 -18.44 32.61 19.42
CA SER A 48 -19.33 31.86 18.56
C SER A 48 -19.79 30.54 19.19
N HIS A 49 -20.95 30.07 18.77
CA HIS A 49 -21.45 28.75 19.14
C HIS A 49 -20.87 27.68 18.22
N VAL A 50 -20.43 26.56 18.80
CA VAL A 50 -19.86 25.42 18.07
C VAL A 50 -20.56 24.14 18.48
N ASN A 51 -20.66 23.20 17.53
CA ASN A 51 -21.14 21.85 17.79
C ASN A 51 -19.95 20.89 17.84
N GLU A 52 -20.16 19.74 18.44
CA GLU A 52 -19.18 18.66 18.47
C GLU A 52 -18.75 18.27 17.03
N GLY A 53 -17.43 18.28 16.78
CA GLY A 53 -16.84 17.98 15.49
C GLY A 53 -16.62 19.20 14.57
N ASP A 54 -17.11 20.40 14.93
CA ASP A 54 -16.84 21.62 14.16
C ASP A 54 -15.36 22.00 14.23
N VAL A 55 -14.78 22.38 13.08
CA VAL A 55 -13.39 22.80 13.00
C VAL A 55 -13.25 24.24 13.52
N ILE A 56 -12.47 24.41 14.57
CA ILE A 56 -12.22 25.72 15.20
C ILE A 56 -11.00 26.39 14.59
N VAL A 57 -9.89 25.66 14.47
CA VAL A 57 -8.60 26.17 13.98
C VAL A 57 -7.99 25.15 13.05
N VAL A 58 -7.37 25.63 11.98
CA VAL A 58 -6.56 24.81 11.06
C VAL A 58 -5.10 25.20 11.24
N LEU A 59 -4.28 24.21 11.57
CA LEU A 59 -2.83 24.32 11.67
C LEU A 59 -2.17 23.97 10.35
N GLY A 60 -1.00 24.52 10.09
CA GLY A 60 -0.12 24.15 8.99
C GLY A 60 1.18 23.57 9.55
N ASN A 61 1.67 22.52 8.91
CA ASN A 61 2.95 21.90 9.25
C ASN A 61 3.69 21.54 7.95
N GLU A 62 4.64 22.39 7.55
CA GLU A 62 5.41 22.20 6.31
C GLU A 62 6.24 20.93 6.31
N ASN A 63 6.78 20.54 7.48
CA ASN A 63 7.55 19.30 7.61
C ASN A 63 6.67 18.09 7.33
N LEU A 64 5.43 18.08 7.81
CA LEU A 64 4.48 17.00 7.57
C LEU A 64 4.05 16.96 6.10
N ASP A 65 3.84 18.14 5.47
CA ASP A 65 3.55 18.23 4.03
C ASP A 65 4.70 17.67 3.19
N MET A 66 5.96 17.98 3.56
CA MET A 66 7.15 17.41 2.92
C MET A 66 7.27 15.90 3.13
N GLN A 67 6.97 15.39 4.32
CA GLN A 67 6.96 13.95 4.58
C GLN A 67 5.93 13.21 3.71
N ILE A 68 4.74 13.78 3.53
CA ILE A 68 3.71 13.23 2.64
C ILE A 68 4.23 13.18 1.21
N LEU A 69 4.76 14.29 0.72
CA LEU A 69 5.26 14.40 -0.66
C LEU A 69 6.38 13.39 -0.93
N ASN A 70 7.34 13.26 -0.01
CA ASN A 70 8.42 12.29 -0.12
C ASN A 70 7.90 10.85 -0.10
N SER A 71 6.97 10.54 0.81
CA SER A 71 6.37 9.20 0.88
C SER A 71 5.56 8.85 -0.38
N GLU A 72 4.90 9.83 -0.99
CA GLU A 72 4.19 9.65 -2.27
C GLU A 72 5.17 9.40 -3.43
N ALA A 73 6.29 10.12 -3.46
CA ALA A 73 7.34 9.92 -4.46
C ALA A 73 8.00 8.54 -4.32
N ASP A 74 8.35 8.13 -3.10
CA ASP A 74 8.92 6.82 -2.81
C ASP A 74 7.96 5.68 -3.20
N LEU A 75 6.67 5.84 -2.90
CA LEU A 75 5.64 4.86 -3.29
C LEU A 75 5.55 4.74 -4.81
N ALA A 76 5.50 5.87 -5.53
CA ALA A 76 5.44 5.88 -7.00
C ALA A 76 6.69 5.24 -7.62
N GLU A 77 7.88 5.49 -7.07
CA GLU A 77 9.13 4.85 -7.50
C GLU A 77 9.07 3.33 -7.31
N LYS A 78 8.63 2.85 -6.15
CA LYS A 78 8.50 1.41 -5.87
C LYS A 78 7.47 0.73 -6.75
N GLU A 79 6.35 1.39 -7.04
CA GLU A 79 5.36 0.88 -8.00
C GLU A 79 5.93 0.76 -9.42
N ASN A 80 6.75 1.71 -9.85
CA ASN A 80 7.45 1.64 -11.14
C ASN A 80 8.48 0.52 -11.18
N ILE A 81 9.25 0.33 -10.09
CA ILE A 81 10.21 -0.78 -9.98
C ILE A 81 9.49 -2.12 -10.06
N LEU A 82 8.38 -2.30 -9.33
CA LEU A 82 7.58 -3.52 -9.39
C LEU A 82 7.09 -3.78 -10.82
N ARG A 83 6.55 -2.77 -11.50
CA ARG A 83 6.05 -2.90 -12.87
C ARG A 83 7.16 -3.32 -13.85
N ASN A 84 8.32 -2.67 -13.77
CA ASN A 84 9.47 -3.01 -14.60
C ASN A 84 10.00 -4.41 -14.32
N THR A 85 10.04 -4.80 -13.05
CA THR A 85 10.42 -6.15 -12.63
C THR A 85 9.44 -7.20 -13.18
N MET A 86 8.13 -6.96 -13.11
CA MET A 86 7.13 -7.87 -13.69
C MET A 86 7.27 -8.01 -15.19
N ILE A 87 7.53 -6.92 -15.91
CA ILE A 87 7.79 -6.95 -17.37
C ILE A 87 9.03 -7.78 -17.67
N SER A 88 10.13 -7.55 -16.96
CA SER A 88 11.38 -8.31 -17.13
C SER A 88 11.18 -9.80 -16.86
N MET A 89 10.43 -10.14 -15.80
CA MET A 89 10.10 -11.52 -15.46
C MET A 89 9.24 -12.20 -16.53
N GLU A 90 8.30 -11.49 -17.13
CA GLU A 90 7.48 -12.04 -18.20
C GLU A 90 8.31 -12.28 -19.48
N GLN A 91 9.22 -11.37 -19.81
CA GLN A 91 10.18 -11.56 -20.91
C GLN A 91 11.07 -12.79 -20.69
N GLN A 92 11.59 -12.96 -19.47
CA GLN A 92 12.40 -14.13 -19.10
C GLN A 92 11.60 -15.43 -19.23
N LYS A 93 10.35 -15.44 -18.77
CA LYS A 93 9.44 -16.59 -18.89
C LYS A 93 9.21 -16.95 -20.36
N LEU A 94 8.97 -15.96 -21.22
CA LEU A 94 8.80 -16.19 -22.65
C LEU A 94 10.07 -16.77 -23.30
N SER A 95 11.26 -16.28 -22.90
CA SER A 95 12.55 -16.81 -23.38
C SER A 95 12.74 -18.28 -22.99
N VAL A 96 12.51 -18.63 -21.74
CA VAL A 96 12.60 -20.03 -21.27
C VAL A 96 11.59 -20.93 -21.98
N ARG A 97 10.37 -20.43 -22.22
CA ARG A 97 9.34 -21.16 -22.97
C ARG A 97 9.75 -21.40 -24.42
N GLN A 98 10.38 -20.43 -25.06
CA GLN A 98 10.92 -20.56 -26.42
C GLN A 98 12.02 -21.63 -26.50
N GLU A 99 12.96 -21.61 -25.54
CA GLU A 99 14.02 -22.62 -25.41
C GLU A 99 13.41 -24.01 -25.21
N LYS A 100 12.44 -24.17 -24.33
CA LYS A 100 11.72 -25.43 -24.09
C LYS A 100 11.05 -25.97 -25.35
N LEU A 101 10.36 -25.11 -26.09
CA LEU A 101 9.72 -25.51 -27.36
C LEU A 101 10.76 -26.00 -28.41
N SER A 102 11.91 -25.33 -28.50
CA SER A 102 13.02 -25.73 -29.37
C SER A 102 13.55 -27.13 -28.99
N LEU A 103 13.79 -27.34 -27.69
CA LEU A 103 14.23 -28.63 -27.17
C LEU A 103 13.20 -29.75 -27.34
N GLN A 104 11.92 -29.45 -27.24
CA GLN A 104 10.86 -30.43 -27.53
C GLN A 104 10.88 -30.87 -28.99
N ILE A 105 11.23 -29.98 -29.91
CA ILE A 105 11.42 -30.32 -31.32
C ILE A 105 12.68 -31.20 -31.51
N GLU A 106 13.78 -30.84 -30.83
CA GLU A 106 15.02 -31.63 -30.83
C GLU A 106 14.80 -33.06 -30.34
N VAL A 107 14.13 -33.22 -29.20
CA VAL A 107 13.74 -34.52 -28.63
C VAL A 107 12.92 -35.35 -29.63
N ARG A 108 11.93 -34.72 -30.29
CA ARG A 108 11.12 -35.44 -31.31
C ARG A 108 11.92 -35.88 -32.52
N ARG A 109 12.92 -35.09 -32.96
CA ARG A 109 13.81 -35.45 -34.03
C ARG A 109 14.75 -36.58 -33.63
N ALA A 110 15.41 -36.46 -32.50
CA ALA A 110 16.30 -37.46 -31.95
C ALA A 110 15.60 -38.81 -31.70
N ARG A 111 14.37 -38.74 -31.17
CA ARG A 111 13.54 -39.93 -30.98
C ARG A 111 13.25 -40.66 -32.27
N ARG A 112 12.87 -39.95 -33.34
CA ARG A 112 12.61 -40.57 -34.66
C ARG A 112 13.86 -41.21 -35.21
N ALA A 113 15.03 -40.54 -35.15
CA ALA A 113 16.30 -41.10 -35.59
C ALA A 113 16.66 -42.36 -34.78
N TYR A 114 16.48 -42.34 -33.47
CA TYR A 114 16.69 -43.47 -32.59
C TYR A 114 15.79 -44.65 -32.98
N GLU A 115 14.48 -44.47 -33.14
CA GLU A 115 13.53 -45.51 -33.51
C GLU A 115 13.85 -46.11 -34.87
N GLN A 116 14.25 -45.28 -35.84
CA GLN A 116 14.66 -45.70 -37.16
C GLN A 116 15.96 -46.55 -37.13
N ASN A 117 17.00 -46.02 -36.45
CA ASN A 117 18.27 -46.75 -36.31
C ASN A 117 18.16 -48.03 -35.52
N LYS A 118 17.27 -48.05 -34.52
CA LYS A 118 16.96 -49.25 -33.76
C LYS A 118 16.38 -50.36 -34.65
N ALA A 119 15.40 -50.04 -35.48
CA ALA A 119 14.80 -51.00 -36.41
C ALA A 119 15.85 -51.53 -37.44
N LEU A 120 16.66 -50.62 -37.99
CA LEU A 120 17.73 -51.00 -38.95
C LEU A 120 18.81 -51.89 -38.30
N TYR A 121 19.15 -51.62 -37.04
CA TYR A 121 20.10 -52.45 -36.28
C TYR A 121 19.55 -53.83 -36.00
N GLU A 122 18.27 -53.95 -35.61
CA GLU A 122 17.60 -55.22 -35.36
C GLU A 122 17.58 -56.09 -36.64
N GLU A 123 17.45 -55.44 -37.82
CA GLU A 123 17.54 -56.12 -39.13
C GLU A 123 18.99 -56.31 -39.61
N LYS A 124 20.01 -55.93 -38.80
CA LYS A 124 21.45 -56.00 -39.10
C LYS A 124 21.88 -55.18 -40.33
N LEU A 125 21.19 -54.11 -40.64
CA LEU A 125 21.44 -53.19 -41.76
C LEU A 125 22.42 -52.11 -41.46
N ILE A 126 22.68 -51.78 -40.19
CA ILE A 126 23.62 -50.74 -39.76
C ILE A 126 24.57 -51.29 -38.68
N ALA A 127 25.69 -50.57 -38.48
CA ALA A 127 26.65 -50.86 -37.42
C ALA A 127 26.09 -50.52 -36.03
N LYS A 128 26.54 -51.25 -35.00
CA LYS A 128 26.17 -51.00 -33.62
C LYS A 128 26.48 -49.56 -33.18
N GLU A 129 27.55 -49.02 -33.66
CA GLU A 129 28.01 -47.68 -33.35
C GLU A 129 26.99 -46.58 -33.78
N GLU A 130 26.38 -46.69 -34.96
CA GLU A 130 25.33 -45.81 -35.45
C GLU A 130 24.07 -45.87 -34.58
N TYR A 131 23.67 -47.06 -34.16
CA TYR A 131 22.56 -47.23 -33.23
C TYR A 131 22.86 -46.59 -31.86
N LEU A 132 24.07 -46.84 -31.30
CA LEU A 132 24.48 -46.28 -30.01
C LEU A 132 24.52 -44.74 -30.06
N LYS A 133 25.08 -44.17 -31.13
CA LYS A 133 25.08 -42.71 -31.30
C LYS A 133 23.69 -42.13 -31.33
N ALA A 134 22.75 -42.70 -32.05
CA ALA A 134 21.36 -42.24 -32.08
C ALA A 134 20.67 -42.37 -30.71
N SER A 135 21.02 -43.43 -29.94
CA SER A 135 20.53 -43.60 -28.56
C SER A 135 21.04 -42.52 -27.64
N GLU A 136 22.36 -42.25 -27.68
CA GLU A 136 22.99 -41.20 -26.86
C GLU A 136 22.47 -39.80 -27.20
N ASP A 137 22.30 -39.48 -28.49
CA ASP A 137 21.75 -38.21 -28.96
C ASP A 137 20.30 -38.01 -28.45
N TYR A 138 19.50 -39.09 -28.45
CA TYR A 138 18.14 -39.04 -27.94
C TYR A 138 18.10 -38.85 -26.41
N GLU A 139 18.97 -39.54 -25.66
CA GLU A 139 19.07 -39.36 -24.20
C GLU A 139 19.54 -37.97 -23.83
N LEU A 140 20.58 -37.44 -24.52
CA LEU A 140 21.06 -36.08 -24.32
C LEU A 140 19.97 -35.04 -24.60
N ALA A 141 19.18 -35.23 -25.66
CA ALA A 141 18.07 -34.32 -25.95
C ALA A 141 16.98 -34.34 -24.83
N LYS A 142 16.70 -35.53 -24.28
CA LYS A 142 15.76 -35.64 -23.14
C LYS A 142 16.30 -34.94 -21.89
N ASP A 143 17.56 -35.16 -21.56
CA ASP A 143 18.18 -34.57 -20.38
C ASP A 143 18.21 -33.02 -20.47
N LYS A 144 18.48 -32.48 -21.64
CA LYS A 144 18.40 -31.03 -21.90
C LYS A 144 16.97 -30.50 -21.66
N LEU A 145 15.96 -31.23 -22.18
CA LEU A 145 14.56 -30.82 -21.98
C LEU A 145 14.14 -30.89 -20.51
N GLU A 146 14.57 -31.91 -19.80
CA GLU A 146 14.32 -32.05 -18.37
C GLU A 146 14.94 -30.88 -17.58
N LEU A 147 16.21 -30.56 -17.86
CA LEU A 147 16.92 -29.44 -17.23
C LEU A 147 16.17 -28.09 -17.41
N VAL A 148 15.73 -27.81 -18.65
CA VAL A 148 14.97 -26.57 -18.92
C VAL A 148 13.60 -26.58 -18.26
N THR A 149 12.97 -27.75 -18.16
CA THR A 149 11.68 -27.88 -17.46
C THR A 149 11.82 -27.65 -15.94
N ASP A 150 12.89 -28.15 -15.34
CA ASP A 150 13.19 -27.89 -13.93
C ASP A 150 13.55 -26.41 -13.68
N ARG A 151 14.32 -25.82 -14.59
CA ARG A 151 14.61 -24.38 -14.55
C ARG A 151 13.31 -23.56 -14.62
N GLU A 152 12.40 -23.88 -15.52
CA GLU A 152 11.09 -23.21 -15.65
C GLU A 152 10.31 -23.26 -14.32
N ARG A 153 10.32 -24.41 -13.66
CA ARG A 153 9.67 -24.61 -12.35
C ARG A 153 10.31 -23.75 -11.25
N GLN A 154 11.63 -23.78 -11.15
CA GLN A 154 12.37 -22.99 -10.16
C GLN A 154 12.18 -21.49 -10.40
N ASP A 155 12.27 -21.03 -11.65
CA ASP A 155 12.04 -19.64 -12.01
C ASP A 155 10.61 -19.19 -11.67
N SER A 156 9.62 -20.06 -11.84
CA SER A 156 8.22 -19.78 -11.46
C SER A 156 8.05 -19.58 -9.98
N LEU A 157 8.66 -20.43 -9.16
CA LEU A 157 8.64 -20.30 -7.70
C LEU A 157 9.36 -19.03 -7.25
N TYR A 158 10.54 -18.78 -7.78
CA TYR A 158 11.31 -17.57 -7.46
C TYR A 158 10.54 -16.28 -7.79
N ARG A 159 9.92 -16.21 -8.98
CA ARG A 159 9.09 -15.07 -9.38
C ARG A 159 7.92 -14.86 -8.42
N SER A 160 7.20 -15.93 -8.05
CA SER A 160 6.05 -15.80 -7.16
C SER A 160 6.43 -15.25 -5.79
N VAL A 161 7.53 -15.72 -5.23
CA VAL A 161 8.06 -15.24 -3.94
C VAL A 161 8.50 -13.78 -4.04
N GLN A 162 9.24 -13.43 -5.08
CA GLN A 162 9.76 -12.07 -5.26
C GLN A 162 8.63 -11.06 -5.48
N ILE A 163 7.62 -11.38 -6.29
CA ILE A 163 6.44 -10.53 -6.49
C ILE A 163 5.66 -10.38 -5.18
N ALA A 164 5.47 -11.46 -4.42
CA ALA A 164 4.79 -11.40 -3.13
C ALA A 164 5.51 -10.46 -2.14
N GLN A 165 6.84 -10.57 -2.04
CA GLN A 165 7.65 -9.68 -1.19
C GLN A 165 7.56 -8.21 -1.62
N MET A 166 7.56 -7.94 -2.93
CA MET A 166 7.43 -6.58 -3.44
C MET A 166 6.03 -6.00 -3.15
N HIS A 167 4.97 -6.79 -3.29
CA HIS A 167 3.60 -6.39 -2.93
C HIS A 167 3.47 -6.10 -1.43
N GLU A 168 4.04 -6.94 -0.57
CA GLU A 168 4.06 -6.72 0.88
C GLU A 168 4.78 -5.41 1.22
N SER A 169 5.93 -5.15 0.60
CA SER A 169 6.68 -3.90 0.78
C SER A 169 5.84 -2.68 0.37
N LEU A 170 5.15 -2.74 -0.76
CA LEU A 170 4.26 -1.66 -1.21
C LEU A 170 3.09 -1.44 -0.26
N GLU A 171 2.48 -2.50 0.24
CA GLU A 171 1.38 -2.40 1.19
C GLU A 171 1.82 -1.73 2.49
N ASN A 172 3.00 -2.10 3.01
CA ASN A 172 3.57 -1.45 4.19
C ASN A 172 3.85 0.04 3.95
N MET A 173 4.33 0.42 2.76
CA MET A 173 4.51 1.84 2.40
C MET A 173 3.18 2.58 2.31
N ARG A 174 2.13 1.98 1.75
CA ARG A 174 0.77 2.55 1.71
C ARG A 174 0.19 2.75 3.10
N LEU A 175 0.37 1.77 4.00
CA LEU A 175 -0.05 1.88 5.40
C LEU A 175 0.69 3.04 6.10
N ASN A 176 2.00 3.15 5.92
CA ASN A 176 2.79 4.25 6.47
C ASN A 176 2.29 5.62 5.94
N MET A 177 2.07 5.73 4.63
CA MET A 177 1.54 6.95 4.02
C MET A 177 0.15 7.31 4.57
N ASN A 178 -0.73 6.32 4.76
CA ASN A 178 -2.04 6.54 5.37
C ASN A 178 -1.93 7.05 6.80
N MET A 179 -0.97 6.54 7.59
CA MET A 179 -0.71 7.05 8.94
C MET A 179 -0.25 8.51 8.91
N ILE A 180 0.64 8.88 8.01
CA ILE A 180 1.11 10.26 7.85
C ILE A 180 -0.05 11.18 7.42
N ARG A 181 -0.91 10.74 6.51
CA ARG A 181 -2.11 11.48 6.09
C ARG A 181 -3.09 11.70 7.23
N ARG A 182 -3.31 10.72 8.08
CA ARG A 182 -4.15 10.87 9.31
C ARG A 182 -3.57 11.90 10.27
N ARG A 183 -2.24 11.95 10.41
CA ARG A 183 -1.59 13.01 11.20
C ARG A 183 -1.88 14.39 10.62
N LYS A 184 -1.95 14.53 9.30
CA LYS A 184 -2.34 15.79 8.64
C LYS A 184 -3.79 16.17 8.96
N GLU A 185 -4.70 15.21 9.03
CA GLU A 185 -6.09 15.47 9.43
C GLU A 185 -6.20 16.00 10.86
N ASN A 186 -5.29 15.57 11.75
CA ASN A 186 -5.22 16.02 13.13
C ASN A 186 -4.70 17.47 13.29
N LEU A 187 -4.25 18.12 12.21
CA LEU A 187 -3.95 19.55 12.20
C LEU A 187 -5.22 20.42 12.20
N SER A 188 -6.39 19.84 12.01
CA SER A 188 -7.68 20.51 12.17
C SER A 188 -8.18 20.26 13.59
N VAL A 189 -8.10 21.31 14.43
CA VAL A 189 -8.59 21.27 15.80
C VAL A 189 -10.10 21.38 15.77
N LYS A 190 -10.78 20.40 16.35
CA LYS A 190 -12.25 20.29 16.39
C LYS A 190 -12.78 20.50 17.81
N ALA A 191 -14.03 21.00 17.88
CA ALA A 191 -14.77 21.12 19.12
C ALA A 191 -15.16 19.76 19.71
#